data_0e04e847182e186887e75c2997061c96
#
_entry.id   0e04e847182e186887e75c2997061c96
#
_cell.length_a   1.000
_cell.length_b   1.000
_cell.length_c   1.000
_cell.angle_alpha   90.00
_cell.angle_beta   90.00
_cell.angle_gamma   90.00
#
_symmetry.space_group_name_H-M   'P 1'
#
loop_
_entity.id
_entity.type
_entity.pdbx_description
1 polymer ?
#
loop_
_entity_poly.entity_id
_entity_poly.type
_entity_poly.pdbx_seq_one_letter_code
_entity_poly.pdbx_strand_id
1 'polypeptide(L)'
;MILHTQTPVVDETDGLPLPHRIWAVVGISFALCMSVLDINIINVVLPTLSHDFGTSPAVTTWIINGYQLAIVISLLSFSSLGEIYGYRKIFLSGIAMFIVTSLICALSHSFWTLTIARIFQGFSASAITSVNTAQLRTIYPRKQIGRGMGINAMVVAISAAAGPSVASGILSVASWHWLFAINVPLGLVALTLGLKYLPRKEERSNRKFDKLSAIEIGRAHV
;
A
#
# COMPACT_ATOMS: atom_id res chain seq x y z
N MET A 1 -4.38 57.37 -0.35
CA MET A 1 -4.72 56.01 -0.91
C MET A 1 -3.50 55.13 -0.64
N ILE A 2 -3.50 54.48 0.52
CA ILE A 2 -2.36 53.66 1.00
C ILE A 2 -2.69 52.24 0.60
N LEU A 3 -1.99 51.71 -0.41
CA LEU A 3 -2.03 50.30 -0.80
C LEU A 3 -1.34 49.47 0.29
N HIS A 4 -2.12 48.81 1.15
CA HIS A 4 -1.63 47.73 1.98
C HIS A 4 -1.23 46.55 1.10
N THR A 5 0.05 46.46 0.79
CA THR A 5 0.69 45.24 0.30
C THR A 5 0.66 44.24 1.45
N GLN A 6 -0.36 43.39 1.46
CA GLN A 6 -0.33 42.21 2.30
C GLN A 6 0.75 41.27 1.74
N THR A 7 1.89 41.22 2.42
CA THR A 7 2.84 40.12 2.26
C THR A 7 2.09 38.85 2.56
N PRO A 8 2.11 37.86 1.65
CA PRO A 8 1.48 36.56 1.93
C PRO A 8 2.17 35.97 3.17
N VAL A 9 1.41 35.81 4.25
CA VAL A 9 1.83 34.99 5.39
C VAL A 9 2.09 33.61 4.84
N VAL A 10 3.35 33.24 4.72
CA VAL A 10 3.77 31.90 4.40
C VAL A 10 3.39 31.07 5.63
N ASP A 11 2.32 30.29 5.50
CA ASP A 11 1.84 29.38 6.53
C ASP A 11 2.97 28.36 6.80
N GLU A 12 3.69 28.52 7.92
CA GLU A 12 4.86 27.71 8.30
C GLU A 12 4.52 26.24 8.57
N THR A 13 3.24 25.86 8.43
CA THR A 13 2.72 24.52 8.75
C THR A 13 2.45 23.64 7.52
N ASP A 14 2.79 24.07 6.30
CA ASP A 14 2.49 23.32 5.07
C ASP A 14 3.52 22.18 4.84
N GLY A 15 3.20 20.97 5.29
CA GLY A 15 4.01 19.75 5.11
C GLY A 15 5.07 19.51 6.22
N LEU A 16 5.77 18.39 6.11
CA LEU A 16 6.84 18.03 7.05
C LEU A 16 8.15 18.78 6.75
N PRO A 17 8.97 19.11 7.78
CA PRO A 17 10.31 19.66 7.59
C PRO A 17 11.20 18.65 6.81
N LEU A 18 12.15 19.17 6.04
CA LEU A 18 12.97 18.40 5.06
C LEU A 18 13.53 17.06 5.59
N PRO A 19 14.22 16.99 6.75
CA PRO A 19 14.80 15.73 7.20
C PRO A 19 13.73 14.67 7.52
N HIS A 20 12.62 15.06 8.17
CA HIS A 20 11.51 14.15 8.49
C HIS A 20 10.76 13.70 7.23
N ARG A 21 10.59 14.61 6.26
CA ARG A 21 9.94 14.34 4.98
C ARG A 21 10.65 13.26 4.20
N ILE A 22 11.98 13.34 4.08
CA ILE A 22 12.76 12.35 3.33
C ILE A 22 12.53 10.95 3.90
N TRP A 23 12.66 10.78 5.21
CA TRP A 23 12.48 9.47 5.85
C TRP A 23 11.03 8.95 5.78
N ALA A 24 10.05 9.86 5.87
CA ALA A 24 8.64 9.50 5.67
C ALA A 24 8.38 9.00 4.24
N VAL A 25 8.90 9.70 3.24
CA VAL A 25 8.79 9.31 1.82
C VAL A 25 9.51 7.99 1.56
N VAL A 26 10.70 7.79 2.12
CA VAL A 26 11.44 6.52 2.01
C VAL A 26 10.61 5.38 2.61
N GLY A 27 10.00 5.56 3.78
CA GLY A 27 9.13 4.55 4.39
C GLY A 27 7.92 4.20 3.52
N ILE A 28 7.25 5.20 2.94
CA ILE A 28 6.15 5.00 1.99
C ILE A 28 6.65 4.27 0.73
N SER A 29 7.80 4.67 0.20
CA SER A 29 8.37 4.05 -0.99
C SER A 29 8.69 2.57 -0.78
N PHE A 30 9.23 2.19 0.39
CA PHE A 30 9.46 0.78 0.73
C PHE A 30 8.15 -0.02 0.81
N ALA A 31 7.09 0.54 1.42
CA ALA A 31 5.79 -0.11 1.49
C ALA A 31 5.16 -0.32 0.10
N LEU A 32 5.26 0.69 -0.77
CA LEU A 32 4.79 0.57 -2.16
C LEU A 32 5.63 -0.40 -2.96
N CYS A 33 6.95 -0.30 -2.88
CA CYS A 33 7.87 -1.20 -3.56
C CYS A 33 7.54 -2.66 -3.21
N MET A 34 7.39 -2.96 -1.92
CA MET A 34 6.99 -4.27 -1.43
C MET A 34 5.67 -4.74 -2.06
N SER A 35 4.60 -3.92 -2.01
CA SER A 35 3.30 -4.28 -2.57
C SER A 35 3.33 -4.50 -4.09
N VAL A 36 4.06 -3.65 -4.83
CA VAL A 36 4.13 -3.72 -6.29
C VAL A 36 5.03 -4.87 -6.76
N LEU A 37 6.15 -5.10 -6.08
CA LEU A 37 7.01 -6.26 -6.35
C LEU A 37 6.24 -7.56 -6.15
N ASP A 38 5.52 -7.70 -5.05
CA ASP A 38 4.76 -8.89 -4.69
C ASP A 38 3.74 -9.29 -5.77
N ILE A 39 3.03 -8.33 -6.38
CA ILE A 39 2.10 -8.59 -7.50
C ILE A 39 2.84 -9.12 -8.73
N ASN A 40 4.00 -8.56 -9.05
CA ASN A 40 4.72 -8.89 -10.28
C ASN A 40 5.54 -10.18 -10.17
N ILE A 41 6.07 -10.45 -9.00
CA ILE A 41 6.86 -11.65 -8.69
C ILE A 41 6.02 -12.93 -8.86
N ILE A 42 4.76 -12.94 -8.40
CA ILE A 42 3.92 -14.12 -8.39
C ILE A 42 3.63 -14.66 -9.79
N ASN A 43 3.57 -13.78 -10.81
CA ASN A 43 3.34 -14.20 -12.19
C ASN A 43 4.47 -15.09 -12.73
N VAL A 44 5.70 -14.85 -12.29
CA VAL A 44 6.88 -15.63 -12.73
C VAL A 44 6.92 -17.00 -12.06
N VAL A 45 6.43 -17.09 -10.81
CA VAL A 45 6.49 -18.34 -10.03
C VAL A 45 5.32 -19.26 -10.26
N LEU A 46 4.28 -18.83 -10.96
CA LEU A 46 3.05 -19.59 -11.16
C LEU A 46 3.28 -21.02 -11.72
N PRO A 47 4.14 -21.24 -12.74
CA PRO A 47 4.44 -22.59 -13.23
C PRO A 47 5.09 -23.48 -12.16
N THR A 48 6.00 -22.94 -11.36
CA THR A 48 6.65 -23.65 -10.26
C THR A 48 5.63 -24.05 -9.19
N LEU A 49 4.73 -23.16 -8.80
CA LEU A 49 3.66 -23.44 -7.84
C LEU A 49 2.70 -24.52 -8.35
N SER A 50 2.35 -24.47 -9.66
CA SER A 50 1.50 -25.48 -10.29
C SER A 50 2.12 -26.88 -10.20
N HIS A 51 3.43 -26.98 -10.46
CA HIS A 51 4.19 -28.21 -10.35
C HIS A 51 4.27 -28.70 -8.89
N ASP A 52 4.67 -27.83 -7.96
CA ASP A 52 4.90 -28.20 -6.56
C ASP A 52 3.62 -28.61 -5.82
N PHE A 53 2.50 -27.97 -6.14
CA PHE A 53 1.20 -28.33 -5.55
C PHE A 53 0.45 -29.42 -6.33
N GLY A 54 0.96 -29.86 -7.48
CA GLY A 54 0.27 -30.85 -8.33
C GLY A 54 -1.09 -30.39 -8.83
N THR A 55 -1.26 -29.07 -9.03
CA THR A 55 -2.52 -28.45 -9.46
C THR A 55 -2.45 -28.00 -10.90
N SER A 56 -3.60 -27.89 -11.58
CA SER A 56 -3.62 -27.33 -12.93
C SER A 56 -3.29 -25.83 -12.92
N PRO A 57 -2.71 -25.28 -13.99
CA PRO A 57 -2.43 -23.84 -14.09
C PRO A 57 -3.65 -22.95 -13.85
N ALA A 58 -4.84 -23.40 -14.29
CA ALA A 58 -6.10 -22.71 -14.09
C ALA A 58 -6.46 -22.60 -12.59
N VAL A 59 -6.24 -23.66 -11.82
CA VAL A 59 -6.46 -23.66 -10.36
C VAL A 59 -5.42 -22.78 -9.66
N THR A 60 -4.14 -22.92 -10.05
CA THR A 60 -3.05 -22.14 -9.45
C THR A 60 -3.24 -20.64 -9.64
N THR A 61 -3.86 -20.21 -10.73
CA THR A 61 -4.18 -18.78 -10.99
C THR A 61 -5.08 -18.17 -9.90
N TRP A 62 -5.82 -18.96 -9.13
CA TRP A 62 -6.61 -18.47 -8.00
C TRP A 62 -5.77 -17.85 -6.88
N ILE A 63 -4.49 -18.20 -6.77
CA ILE A 63 -3.54 -17.56 -5.86
C ILE A 63 -3.38 -16.07 -6.20
N ILE A 64 -3.37 -15.75 -7.51
CA ILE A 64 -3.31 -14.36 -7.99
C ILE A 64 -4.68 -13.69 -7.91
N ASN A 65 -5.71 -14.35 -8.41
CA ASN A 65 -7.06 -13.80 -8.49
C ASN A 65 -7.63 -13.49 -7.10
N GLY A 66 -7.41 -14.37 -6.13
CA GLY A 66 -7.84 -14.13 -4.74
C GLY A 66 -7.23 -12.87 -4.13
N TYR A 67 -5.95 -12.66 -4.36
CA TYR A 67 -5.25 -11.45 -3.94
C TYR A 67 -5.82 -10.18 -4.62
N GLN A 68 -5.98 -10.22 -5.94
CA GLN A 68 -6.48 -9.07 -6.71
C GLN A 68 -7.94 -8.74 -6.35
N LEU A 69 -8.80 -9.74 -6.21
CA LEU A 69 -10.17 -9.56 -5.77
C LEU A 69 -10.24 -8.93 -4.38
N ALA A 70 -9.42 -9.38 -3.44
CA ALA A 70 -9.34 -8.79 -2.11
C ALA A 70 -8.96 -7.31 -2.16
N ILE A 71 -8.02 -6.91 -3.03
CA ILE A 71 -7.68 -5.51 -3.24
C ILE A 71 -8.88 -4.72 -3.74
N VAL A 72 -9.52 -5.18 -4.82
CA VAL A 72 -10.60 -4.44 -5.49
C VAL A 72 -11.78 -4.22 -4.55
N ILE A 73 -12.25 -5.27 -3.88
CA ILE A 73 -13.44 -5.17 -3.00
C ILE A 73 -13.19 -4.35 -1.73
N SER A 74 -11.95 -4.25 -1.27
CA SER A 74 -11.62 -3.55 -0.02
C SER A 74 -11.06 -2.13 -0.20
N LEU A 75 -10.69 -1.73 -1.43
CA LEU A 75 -10.01 -0.46 -1.69
C LEU A 75 -10.81 0.74 -1.19
N LEU A 76 -12.09 0.81 -1.51
CA LEU A 76 -12.97 1.90 -1.09
C LEU A 76 -13.23 1.87 0.42
N SER A 77 -13.38 0.66 1.00
CA SER A 77 -13.59 0.47 2.43
C SER A 77 -12.39 0.98 3.24
N PHE A 78 -11.17 0.63 2.84
CA PHE A 78 -9.97 1.13 3.54
C PHE A 78 -9.72 2.62 3.31
N SER A 79 -10.10 3.17 2.16
CA SER A 79 -10.07 4.62 1.93
C SER A 79 -10.99 5.34 2.93
N SER A 80 -12.23 4.90 3.07
CA SER A 80 -13.21 5.46 4.03
C SER A 80 -12.76 5.25 5.48
N LEU A 81 -12.22 4.10 5.83
CA LEU A 81 -11.64 3.85 7.15
C LEU A 81 -10.46 4.78 7.44
N GLY A 82 -9.66 5.12 6.41
CA GLY A 82 -8.59 6.11 6.50
C GLY A 82 -9.09 7.49 6.88
N GLU A 83 -10.22 7.93 6.32
CA GLU A 83 -10.87 9.20 6.67
C GLU A 83 -11.38 9.24 8.13
N ILE A 84 -11.92 8.10 8.61
CA ILE A 84 -12.53 8.01 9.94
C ILE A 84 -11.48 7.82 11.04
N TYR A 85 -10.57 6.85 10.86
CA TYR A 85 -9.61 6.43 11.88
C TYR A 85 -8.24 7.07 11.74
N GLY A 86 -7.97 7.74 10.61
CA GLY A 86 -6.72 8.37 10.25
C GLY A 86 -5.89 7.52 9.28
N TYR A 87 -5.40 8.15 8.23
CA TYR A 87 -4.65 7.50 7.15
C TYR A 87 -3.38 6.80 7.65
N ARG A 88 -2.67 7.41 8.63
CA ARG A 88 -1.47 6.82 9.22
C ARG A 88 -1.75 5.47 9.87
N LYS A 89 -2.85 5.34 10.61
CA LYS A 89 -3.19 4.09 11.30
C LYS A 89 -3.50 2.99 10.31
N ILE A 90 -4.31 3.29 9.28
CA ILE A 90 -4.66 2.32 8.24
C ILE A 90 -3.42 1.90 7.46
N PHE A 91 -2.54 2.84 7.11
CA PHE A 91 -1.29 2.55 6.41
C PHE A 91 -0.37 1.62 7.23
N LEU A 92 -0.12 1.94 8.49
CA LEU A 92 0.75 1.14 9.36
C LEU A 92 0.16 -0.24 9.68
N SER A 93 -1.16 -0.33 9.91
CA SER A 93 -1.83 -1.63 10.07
C SER A 93 -1.76 -2.47 8.80
N GLY A 94 -1.89 -1.85 7.63
CA GLY A 94 -1.70 -2.49 6.34
C GLY A 94 -0.30 -3.09 6.20
N ILE A 95 0.75 -2.33 6.52
CA ILE A 95 2.14 -2.83 6.49
C ILE A 95 2.34 -3.99 7.47
N ALA A 96 1.87 -3.84 8.71
CA ALA A 96 2.02 -4.89 9.72
C ALA A 96 1.31 -6.18 9.30
N MET A 97 0.09 -6.09 8.80
CA MET A 97 -0.67 -7.23 8.28
C MET A 97 0.02 -7.83 7.04
N PHE A 98 0.61 -7.01 6.15
CA PHE A 98 1.34 -7.49 4.98
C PHE A 98 2.58 -8.29 5.37
N ILE A 99 3.32 -7.87 6.39
CA ILE A 99 4.48 -8.61 6.94
C ILE A 99 4.04 -9.98 7.45
N VAL A 100 2.99 -10.02 8.27
CA VAL A 100 2.47 -11.27 8.84
C VAL A 100 2.00 -12.22 7.75
N THR A 101 1.21 -11.74 6.80
CA THR A 101 0.69 -12.57 5.70
C THR A 101 1.79 -13.02 4.76
N SER A 102 2.82 -12.19 4.51
CA SER A 102 4.00 -12.60 3.73
C SER A 102 4.78 -13.71 4.43
N LEU A 103 4.91 -13.66 5.76
CA LEU A 103 5.53 -14.73 6.52
C LEU A 103 4.70 -16.03 6.44
N ILE A 104 3.36 -15.94 6.52
CA ILE A 104 2.49 -17.11 6.34
C ILE A 104 2.64 -17.68 4.92
N CYS A 105 2.70 -16.83 3.89
CA CYS A 105 2.96 -17.27 2.51
C CYS A 105 4.33 -17.97 2.38
N ALA A 106 5.37 -17.40 3.00
CA ALA A 106 6.72 -17.98 2.99
C ALA A 106 6.83 -19.32 3.73
N LEU A 107 5.95 -19.58 4.67
CA LEU A 107 5.91 -20.82 5.45
C LEU A 107 4.83 -21.81 4.96
N SER A 108 4.12 -21.47 3.88
CA SER A 108 3.03 -22.32 3.37
C SER A 108 3.56 -23.54 2.63
N HIS A 109 2.95 -24.71 2.88
CA HIS A 109 3.25 -25.97 2.21
C HIS A 109 2.01 -26.54 1.48
N SER A 110 0.93 -25.77 1.39
CA SER A 110 -0.33 -26.19 0.80
C SER A 110 -0.90 -25.09 -0.08
N PHE A 111 -1.48 -25.48 -1.22
CA PHE A 111 -2.21 -24.58 -2.13
C PHE A 111 -3.25 -23.73 -1.38
N TRP A 112 -4.07 -24.33 -0.52
CA TRP A 112 -5.11 -23.63 0.21
C TRP A 112 -4.56 -22.62 1.24
N THR A 113 -3.52 -23.02 1.97
CA THR A 113 -2.87 -22.12 2.92
C THR A 113 -2.28 -20.90 2.21
N LEU A 114 -1.61 -21.13 1.08
CA LEU A 114 -1.05 -20.03 0.28
C LEU A 114 -2.17 -19.14 -0.28
N THR A 115 -3.23 -19.72 -0.85
CA THR A 115 -4.34 -18.93 -1.42
C THR A 115 -5.04 -18.08 -0.37
N ILE A 116 -5.34 -18.64 0.80
CA ILE A 116 -5.98 -17.89 1.90
C ILE A 116 -5.05 -16.78 2.40
N ALA A 117 -3.78 -17.07 2.61
CA ALA A 117 -2.80 -16.06 3.01
C ALA A 117 -2.69 -14.94 1.99
N ARG A 118 -2.74 -15.24 0.69
CA ARG A 118 -2.75 -14.28 -0.41
C ARG A 118 -3.99 -13.37 -0.39
N ILE A 119 -5.17 -13.91 -0.06
CA ILE A 119 -6.38 -13.09 0.10
C ILE A 119 -6.18 -12.06 1.22
N PHE A 120 -5.69 -12.48 2.39
CA PHE A 120 -5.39 -11.55 3.49
C PHE A 120 -4.27 -10.57 3.14
N GLN A 121 -3.28 -10.99 2.37
CA GLN A 121 -2.22 -10.12 1.86
C GLN A 121 -2.78 -9.08 0.88
N GLY A 122 -3.79 -9.44 0.07
CA GLY A 122 -4.53 -8.50 -0.78
C GLY A 122 -5.25 -7.41 0.02
N PHE A 123 -5.91 -7.75 1.13
CA PHE A 123 -6.49 -6.75 2.04
C PHE A 123 -5.41 -5.82 2.60
N SER A 124 -4.26 -6.36 2.96
CA SER A 124 -3.13 -5.56 3.46
C SER A 124 -2.60 -4.58 2.42
N ALA A 125 -2.41 -5.05 1.18
CA ALA A 125 -1.98 -4.22 0.06
C ALA A 125 -3.00 -3.12 -0.26
N SER A 126 -4.29 -3.44 -0.20
CA SER A 126 -5.38 -2.47 -0.35
C SER A 126 -5.32 -1.37 0.72
N ALA A 127 -5.10 -1.74 1.99
CA ALA A 127 -4.95 -0.78 3.07
C ALA A 127 -3.75 0.17 2.85
N ILE A 128 -2.63 -0.33 2.32
CA ILE A 128 -1.45 0.48 1.99
C ILE A 128 -1.77 1.43 0.83
N THR A 129 -2.30 0.91 -0.28
CA THR A 129 -2.46 1.65 -1.53
C THR A 129 -3.60 2.66 -1.49
N SER A 130 -4.73 2.34 -0.82
CA SER A 130 -5.91 3.21 -0.73
C SER A 130 -5.62 4.55 -0.05
N VAL A 131 -4.75 4.55 0.97
CA VAL A 131 -4.42 5.76 1.74
C VAL A 131 -3.10 6.42 1.33
N ASN A 132 -2.35 5.81 0.41
CA ASN A 132 -1.02 6.28 0.00
C ASN A 132 -1.02 7.74 -0.50
N THR A 133 -1.94 8.09 -1.39
CA THR A 133 -2.04 9.45 -1.93
C THR A 133 -2.40 10.47 -0.84
N ALA A 134 -3.25 10.10 0.09
CA ALA A 134 -3.59 10.95 1.23
C ALA A 134 -2.37 11.19 2.13
N GLN A 135 -1.58 10.14 2.41
CA GLN A 135 -0.32 10.25 3.16
C GLN A 135 0.67 11.21 2.48
N LEU A 136 0.84 11.14 1.16
CA LEU A 136 1.72 12.06 0.43
C LEU A 136 1.26 13.51 0.57
N ARG A 137 -0.04 13.77 0.56
CA ARG A 137 -0.59 15.14 0.76
C ARG A 137 -0.33 15.70 2.15
N THR A 138 -0.23 14.86 3.17
CA THR A 138 0.12 15.30 4.54
C THR A 138 1.62 15.54 4.73
N ILE A 139 2.46 14.94 3.89
CA ILE A 139 3.92 15.00 3.99
C ILE A 139 4.49 16.16 3.17
N TYR A 140 3.97 16.36 1.94
CA TYR A 140 4.47 17.37 1.03
C TYR A 140 3.73 18.70 1.18
N PRO A 141 4.45 19.85 1.12
CA PRO A 141 3.83 21.16 0.93
C PRO A 141 2.99 21.19 -0.35
N ARG A 142 1.89 21.93 -0.36
CA ARG A 142 0.97 22.03 -1.51
C ARG A 142 1.68 22.30 -2.84
N LYS A 143 2.69 23.20 -2.82
CA LYS A 143 3.49 23.53 -4.01
C LYS A 143 4.36 22.37 -4.53
N GLN A 144 4.63 21.35 -3.71
CA GLN A 144 5.52 20.23 -4.03
C GLN A 144 4.80 18.89 -4.15
N ILE A 145 3.48 18.84 -4.03
CA ILE A 145 2.69 17.60 -4.12
C ILE A 145 2.94 16.91 -5.48
N GLY A 146 2.99 17.66 -6.58
CA GLY A 146 3.29 17.09 -7.90
C GLY A 146 4.64 16.35 -7.95
N ARG A 147 5.67 16.88 -7.29
CA ARG A 147 6.97 16.19 -7.15
C ARG A 147 6.85 14.90 -6.34
N GLY A 148 6.10 14.94 -5.24
CA GLY A 148 5.84 13.76 -4.41
C GLY A 148 5.12 12.66 -5.20
N MET A 149 4.10 13.02 -5.96
CA MET A 149 3.36 12.09 -6.83
C MET A 149 4.24 11.52 -7.94
N GLY A 150 5.12 12.35 -8.53
CA GLY A 150 6.09 11.89 -9.54
C GLY A 150 7.08 10.87 -8.98
N ILE A 151 7.64 11.11 -7.78
CA ILE A 151 8.52 10.15 -7.09
C ILE A 151 7.76 8.84 -6.81
N ASN A 152 6.52 8.94 -6.33
CA ASN A 152 5.68 7.78 -6.06
C ASN A 152 5.43 6.95 -7.33
N ALA A 153 5.08 7.59 -8.44
CA ALA A 153 4.90 6.93 -9.73
C ALA A 153 6.18 6.25 -10.24
N MET A 154 7.33 6.90 -10.04
CA MET A 154 8.65 6.34 -10.40
C MET A 154 8.95 5.08 -9.56
N VAL A 155 8.70 5.10 -8.25
CA VAL A 155 8.87 3.92 -7.38
C VAL A 155 7.99 2.76 -7.87
N VAL A 156 6.72 3.01 -8.18
CA VAL A 156 5.81 1.99 -8.73
C VAL A 156 6.34 1.42 -10.04
N ALA A 157 6.75 2.27 -10.97
CA ALA A 157 7.25 1.85 -12.29
C ALA A 157 8.53 1.00 -12.18
N ILE A 158 9.49 1.45 -11.37
CA ILE A 158 10.76 0.71 -11.15
C ILE A 158 10.48 -0.63 -10.47
N SER A 159 9.62 -0.65 -9.44
CA SER A 159 9.27 -1.89 -8.75
C SER A 159 8.57 -2.88 -9.67
N ALA A 160 7.65 -2.41 -10.52
CA ALA A 160 6.95 -3.26 -11.47
C ALA A 160 7.92 -3.86 -12.51
N ALA A 161 8.84 -3.05 -13.04
CA ALA A 161 9.85 -3.49 -14.01
C ALA A 161 10.89 -4.44 -13.38
N ALA A 162 11.26 -4.23 -12.11
CA ALA A 162 12.21 -5.06 -11.40
C ALA A 162 11.65 -6.43 -10.98
N GLY A 163 10.31 -6.54 -10.82
CA GLY A 163 9.65 -7.74 -10.31
C GLY A 163 10.10 -9.05 -10.97
N PRO A 164 9.99 -9.20 -12.29
CA PRO A 164 10.41 -10.42 -12.98
C PRO A 164 11.90 -10.75 -12.80
N SER A 165 12.77 -9.76 -12.82
CA SER A 165 14.22 -9.93 -12.62
C SER A 165 14.54 -10.40 -11.21
N VAL A 166 13.91 -9.80 -10.21
CA VAL A 166 14.04 -10.20 -8.80
C VAL A 166 13.53 -11.63 -8.61
N ALA A 167 12.37 -11.96 -9.18
CA ALA A 167 11.80 -13.30 -9.10
C ALA A 167 12.74 -14.35 -9.71
N SER A 168 13.20 -14.13 -10.93
CA SER A 168 14.11 -15.04 -11.63
C SER A 168 15.44 -15.19 -10.89
N GLY A 169 15.99 -14.09 -10.37
CA GLY A 169 17.21 -14.11 -9.57
C GLY A 169 17.09 -14.95 -8.30
N ILE A 170 15.99 -14.81 -7.57
CA ILE A 170 15.74 -15.60 -6.36
C ILE A 170 15.53 -17.08 -6.72
N LEU A 171 14.70 -17.37 -7.74
CA LEU A 171 14.41 -18.74 -8.14
C LEU A 171 15.63 -19.51 -8.70
N SER A 172 16.66 -18.81 -9.18
CA SER A 172 17.89 -19.44 -9.65
C SER A 172 18.75 -20.04 -8.51
N VAL A 173 18.59 -19.56 -7.28
CA VAL A 173 19.43 -19.93 -6.12
C VAL A 173 18.62 -20.41 -4.91
N ALA A 174 17.30 -20.19 -4.91
CA ALA A 174 16.45 -20.46 -3.75
C ALA A 174 15.04 -20.90 -4.17
N SER A 175 14.27 -21.46 -3.23
CA SER A 175 12.88 -21.85 -3.46
C SER A 175 11.95 -20.62 -3.52
N TRP A 176 10.75 -20.82 -4.10
CA TRP A 176 9.74 -19.78 -4.22
C TRP A 176 9.28 -19.15 -2.88
N HIS A 177 9.48 -19.83 -1.76
CA HIS A 177 9.17 -19.33 -0.43
C HIS A 177 9.92 -18.01 -0.13
N TRP A 178 11.14 -17.87 -0.65
CA TRP A 178 11.96 -16.67 -0.46
C TRP A 178 11.40 -15.43 -1.17
N LEU A 179 10.56 -15.62 -2.20
CA LEU A 179 9.86 -14.52 -2.88
C LEU A 179 8.90 -13.79 -1.94
N PHE A 180 8.31 -14.51 -1.00
CA PHE A 180 7.48 -13.92 0.05
C PHE A 180 8.29 -13.47 1.25
N ALA A 181 9.34 -14.23 1.60
CA ALA A 181 10.21 -13.90 2.73
C ALA A 181 10.91 -12.56 2.59
N ILE A 182 11.27 -12.12 1.36
CA ILE A 182 11.91 -10.83 1.09
C ILE A 182 11.00 -9.63 1.49
N ASN A 183 9.70 -9.82 1.50
CA ASN A 183 8.76 -8.78 1.92
C ASN A 183 8.86 -8.48 3.43
N VAL A 184 9.32 -9.43 4.23
CA VAL A 184 9.42 -9.25 5.69
C VAL A 184 10.45 -8.18 6.06
N PRO A 185 11.72 -8.23 5.64
CA PRO A 185 12.69 -7.18 5.95
C PRO A 185 12.29 -5.83 5.33
N LEU A 186 11.78 -5.81 4.08
CA LEU A 186 11.32 -4.58 3.44
C LEU A 186 10.16 -3.94 4.23
N GLY A 187 9.19 -4.76 4.66
CA GLY A 187 8.06 -4.33 5.46
C GLY A 187 8.48 -3.82 6.84
N LEU A 188 9.44 -4.46 7.51
CA LEU A 188 9.97 -4.00 8.79
C LEU A 188 10.65 -2.64 8.67
N VAL A 189 11.42 -2.40 7.61
CA VAL A 189 11.99 -1.07 7.31
C VAL A 189 10.88 -0.05 7.09
N ALA A 190 9.88 -0.37 6.25
CA ALA A 190 8.75 0.52 5.99
C ALA A 190 7.96 0.82 7.28
N LEU A 191 7.71 -0.19 8.11
CA LEU A 191 6.98 -0.06 9.37
C LEU A 191 7.73 0.82 10.37
N THR A 192 9.02 0.58 10.57
CA THR A 192 9.84 1.35 11.51
C THR A 192 9.96 2.82 11.10
N LEU A 193 10.19 3.08 9.80
CA LEU A 193 10.21 4.44 9.27
C LEU A 193 8.84 5.10 9.37
N GLY A 194 7.77 4.37 9.05
CA GLY A 194 6.41 4.88 9.15
C GLY A 194 6.00 5.21 10.60
N LEU A 195 6.33 4.37 11.57
CA LEU A 195 6.09 4.62 12.99
C LEU A 195 6.81 5.87 13.49
N LYS A 196 8.04 6.10 13.02
CA LYS A 196 8.89 7.19 13.49
C LYS A 196 8.61 8.53 12.81
N TYR A 197 8.37 8.53 11.48
CA TYR A 197 8.40 9.74 10.68
C TYR A 197 7.06 10.16 10.08
N LEU A 198 6.05 9.26 10.00
CA LEU A 198 4.71 9.67 9.53
C LEU A 198 4.02 10.58 10.56
N PRO A 199 3.36 11.67 10.12
CA PRO A 199 2.72 12.62 11.01
C PRO A 199 1.64 11.95 11.85
N ARG A 200 1.63 12.29 13.16
CA ARG A 200 0.63 11.77 14.11
C ARG A 200 -0.65 12.61 14.15
N LYS A 201 -0.53 13.92 13.81
CA LYS A 201 -1.65 14.84 13.68
C LYS A 201 -2.19 14.73 12.25
N GLU A 202 -3.23 14.00 12.08
CA GLU A 202 -4.10 14.09 10.90
C GLU A 202 -5.25 15.01 11.31
N GLU A 203 -5.57 16.00 10.48
CA GLU A 203 -6.82 16.74 10.59
C GLU A 203 -7.93 15.71 10.39
N ARG A 204 -8.51 15.24 11.49
CA ARG A 204 -9.71 14.42 11.41
C ARG A 204 -10.74 15.26 10.68
N SER A 205 -11.09 14.85 9.46
CA SER A 205 -12.25 15.38 8.79
C SER A 205 -13.44 15.15 9.74
N ASN A 206 -13.98 16.24 10.29
CA ASN A 206 -15.13 16.21 11.18
C ASN A 206 -16.42 15.96 10.36
N ARG A 207 -16.30 15.20 9.26
CA ARG A 207 -17.40 14.65 8.50
C ARG A 207 -18.03 13.54 9.34
N LYS A 208 -18.96 13.92 10.21
CA LYS A 208 -19.99 13.00 10.67
C LYS A 208 -20.57 12.40 9.39
N PHE A 209 -20.57 11.08 9.33
CA PHE A 209 -21.22 10.33 8.27
C PHE A 209 -22.66 10.85 8.18
N ASP A 210 -22.92 11.68 7.18
CA ASP A 210 -24.24 12.28 6.98
C ASP A 210 -25.15 11.20 6.40
N LYS A 211 -25.71 10.41 7.32
CA LYS A 211 -26.68 9.35 7.01
C LYS A 211 -27.92 9.90 6.29
N LEU A 212 -28.17 11.21 6.40
CA LEU A 212 -29.26 11.90 5.73
C LEU A 212 -29.01 12.06 4.23
N SER A 213 -27.80 12.44 3.82
CA SER A 213 -27.47 12.55 2.39
C SER A 213 -27.52 11.22 1.65
N ALA A 214 -27.18 10.10 2.31
CA ALA A 214 -27.31 8.77 1.71
C ALA A 214 -28.78 8.34 1.52
N ILE A 215 -29.70 8.81 2.35
CA ILE A 215 -31.13 8.52 2.25
C ILE A 215 -31.81 9.42 1.20
N GLU A 216 -31.36 10.66 1.03
CA GLU A 216 -31.90 11.58 0.02
C GLU A 216 -31.54 11.16 -1.42
N ILE A 217 -30.33 10.63 -1.65
CA ILE A 217 -29.94 10.09 -2.94
C ILE A 217 -30.79 8.86 -3.32
N GLY A 218 -31.19 8.04 -2.36
CA GLY A 218 -32.10 6.90 -2.56
C GLY A 218 -33.55 7.31 -2.87
N ARG A 219 -33.99 8.51 -2.47
CA ARG A 219 -35.33 9.03 -2.75
C ARG A 219 -35.47 9.79 -4.06
N ALA A 220 -34.39 10.25 -4.65
CA ALA A 220 -34.41 11.00 -5.91
C ALA A 220 -34.47 10.11 -7.17
N HIS A 221 -34.48 8.79 -7.01
CA HIS A 221 -34.57 7.81 -8.09
C HIS A 221 -35.82 6.92 -8.04
N VAL A 222 -36.89 7.36 -7.35
CA VAL A 222 -38.21 6.72 -7.44
C VAL A 222 -39.21 7.67 -8.04
#